data_5d3cdb91d2914b6075d57b4b6920559a
#
_entry.id   5d3cdb91d2914b6075d57b4b6920559a
#
_cell.length_a   1.000
_cell.length_b   1.000
_cell.length_c   1.000
_cell.angle_alpha   90.00
_cell.angle_beta   90.00
_cell.angle_gamma   90.00
#
_symmetry.space_group_name_H-M   'P 1'
#
loop_
_entity.id
_entity.type
_entity.pdbx_description
1 polymer ?
#
loop_
_entity_poly.entity_id
_entity_poly.type
_entity_poly.pdbx_seq_one_letter_code
_entity_poly.pdbx_strand_id
1 'polypeptide(L)'
;SFDFASYHKAEYVAFHFRLDQRKVPPILLKQYTRLAFQEYRDEHEGKWPGRKEKQRIREDVLLRLMDRTLPKPSACQIVWNTQRQWMLMGTTSKRMLDASWEHLESHLQLHPVPLFHVQWALRLLSPGGRERAALASLVSPESHDAFFEGRFLGHEFLTWLWFFSERAEGKIRLEDGREAEVHLADRMSLSLPD
;
A
#
# COMPACT_ATOMS: atom_id res chain seq x y z
N SER A 1 -6.64 -19.78 21.74
CA SER A 1 -7.91 -19.09 22.03
C SER A 1 -7.77 -17.61 21.73
N PHE A 2 -8.74 -17.07 21.01
CA PHE A 2 -8.84 -15.62 20.79
C PHE A 2 -9.34 -15.00 22.10
N ASP A 3 -8.42 -14.47 22.90
CA ASP A 3 -8.79 -13.71 24.08
C ASP A 3 -9.03 -12.24 23.65
N PHE A 4 -10.20 -11.70 23.98
CA PHE A 4 -10.60 -10.32 23.68
C PHE A 4 -9.54 -9.31 24.13
N ALA A 5 -8.96 -9.51 25.31
CA ALA A 5 -7.91 -8.66 25.85
C ALA A 5 -6.60 -8.66 25.04
N SER A 6 -6.41 -9.63 24.15
CA SER A 6 -5.18 -9.73 23.33
C SER A 6 -5.19 -8.77 22.16
N TYR A 7 -6.35 -8.43 21.58
CA TYR A 7 -6.48 -7.58 20.41
C TYR A 7 -7.22 -6.26 20.66
N HIS A 8 -7.95 -6.14 21.76
CA HIS A 8 -8.71 -4.95 22.13
C HIS A 8 -8.07 -4.26 23.35
N LYS A 9 -7.69 -3.01 23.18
CA LYS A 9 -7.07 -2.18 24.23
C LYS A 9 -7.76 -0.82 24.26
N ALA A 10 -8.69 -0.63 25.18
CA ALA A 10 -9.54 0.55 25.26
C ALA A 10 -10.23 0.85 23.92
N GLU A 11 -9.95 2.00 23.31
CA GLU A 11 -10.50 2.38 22.00
C GLU A 11 -9.75 1.78 20.81
N TYR A 12 -8.70 0.99 21.03
CA TYR A 12 -7.88 0.42 19.97
C TYR A 12 -8.14 -1.06 19.76
N VAL A 13 -8.24 -1.45 18.50
CA VAL A 13 -8.22 -2.85 18.05
C VAL A 13 -6.98 -3.06 17.23
N ALA A 14 -6.12 -4.01 17.62
CA ALA A 14 -4.90 -4.34 16.92
C ALA A 14 -4.96 -5.77 16.39
N PHE A 15 -4.67 -5.95 15.11
CA PHE A 15 -4.66 -7.25 14.46
C PHE A 15 -3.64 -7.32 13.32
N HIS A 16 -3.37 -8.52 12.84
CA HIS A 16 -2.51 -8.75 11.69
C HIS A 16 -3.37 -9.12 10.48
N PHE A 17 -3.15 -8.42 9.38
CA PHE A 17 -3.62 -8.87 8.08
C PHE A 17 -2.55 -9.73 7.44
N ARG A 18 -2.89 -10.97 7.11
CA ARG A 18 -1.98 -11.92 6.47
C ARG A 18 -2.44 -12.20 5.05
N LEU A 19 -1.50 -12.10 4.11
CA LEU A 19 -1.69 -12.41 2.70
C LEU A 19 -0.77 -13.57 2.32
N ASP A 20 -1.36 -14.72 2.01
CA ASP A 20 -0.63 -15.91 1.56
C ASP A 20 -0.64 -15.97 0.03
N GLN A 21 0.53 -15.97 -0.57
CA GLN A 21 0.68 -16.00 -2.02
C GLN A 21 1.49 -17.20 -2.47
N ARG A 22 0.94 -17.96 -3.42
CA ARG A 22 1.69 -18.92 -4.19
C ARG A 22 2.25 -18.27 -5.44
N LYS A 23 3.55 -18.29 -5.62
CA LYS A 23 4.23 -17.73 -6.80
C LYS A 23 5.20 -18.78 -7.34
N VAL A 24 4.87 -19.31 -8.51
CA VAL A 24 5.75 -20.23 -9.23
C VAL A 24 6.95 -19.45 -9.79
N PRO A 25 8.19 -19.86 -9.52
CA PRO A 25 9.37 -19.25 -10.12
C PRO A 25 9.32 -19.32 -11.65
N PRO A 26 9.57 -18.22 -12.37
CA PRO A 26 9.49 -18.21 -13.85
C PRO A 26 10.40 -19.23 -14.52
N ILE A 27 11.56 -19.52 -13.93
CA ILE A 27 12.52 -20.49 -14.43
C ILE A 27 11.90 -21.90 -14.39
N LEU A 28 11.28 -22.29 -13.29
CA LEU A 28 10.61 -23.59 -13.16
C LEU A 28 9.44 -23.71 -14.14
N LEU A 29 8.61 -22.68 -14.24
CA LEU A 29 7.50 -22.65 -15.21
C LEU A 29 8.00 -22.87 -16.64
N LYS A 30 9.08 -22.16 -17.03
CA LYS A 30 9.70 -22.33 -18.36
C LYS A 30 10.23 -23.74 -18.59
N GLN A 31 10.90 -24.30 -17.60
CA GLN A 31 11.47 -25.65 -17.69
C GLN A 31 10.38 -26.72 -17.83
N TYR A 32 9.38 -26.72 -16.96
CA TYR A 32 8.29 -27.70 -17.01
C TYR A 32 7.40 -27.54 -18.23
N THR A 33 7.17 -26.29 -18.70
CA THR A 33 6.46 -26.06 -19.96
C THR A 33 7.22 -26.63 -21.14
N ARG A 34 8.57 -26.54 -21.16
CA ARG A 34 9.39 -27.14 -22.20
C ARG A 34 9.27 -28.67 -22.20
N LEU A 35 9.31 -29.29 -21.03
CA LEU A 35 9.13 -30.74 -20.90
C LEU A 35 7.76 -31.18 -21.40
N ALA A 36 6.69 -30.48 -20.99
CA ALA A 36 5.33 -30.78 -21.45
C ALA A 36 5.14 -30.61 -22.97
N PHE A 37 5.86 -29.69 -23.61
CA PHE A 37 5.86 -29.58 -25.07
C PHE A 37 6.61 -30.76 -25.75
N GLN A 38 7.65 -31.28 -25.11
CA GLN A 38 8.35 -32.47 -25.60
C GLN A 38 7.46 -33.73 -25.52
N GLU A 39 6.80 -33.91 -24.36
CA GLU A 39 5.82 -34.97 -24.12
C GLU A 39 4.71 -34.93 -25.18
N TYR A 40 4.11 -33.74 -25.40
CA TYR A 40 3.09 -33.55 -26.44
C TYR A 40 3.58 -33.97 -27.83
N ARG A 41 4.81 -33.57 -28.21
CA ARG A 41 5.40 -33.92 -29.49
C ARG A 41 5.58 -35.43 -29.66
N ASP A 42 6.02 -36.11 -28.59
CA ASP A 42 6.28 -37.55 -28.58
C ASP A 42 4.97 -38.35 -28.70
N GLU A 43 3.88 -37.84 -28.11
CA GLU A 43 2.51 -38.39 -28.23
C GLU A 43 1.84 -38.12 -29.62
N HIS A 44 2.28 -37.09 -30.34
CA HIS A 44 1.65 -36.62 -31.56
C HIS A 44 2.56 -36.75 -32.81
N GLU A 45 3.21 -37.91 -32.94
CA GLU A 45 4.03 -38.23 -34.14
C GLU A 45 5.09 -37.16 -34.50
N GLY A 46 5.68 -36.51 -33.49
CA GLY A 46 6.69 -35.48 -33.70
C GLY A 46 6.15 -34.08 -34.01
N LYS A 47 4.83 -33.87 -34.03
CA LYS A 47 4.21 -32.56 -34.29
C LYS A 47 4.25 -31.67 -33.07
N TRP A 48 4.68 -30.41 -33.27
CA TRP A 48 4.66 -29.41 -32.19
C TRP A 48 3.25 -28.87 -31.95
N PRO A 49 2.91 -28.56 -30.66
CA PRO A 49 1.61 -27.97 -30.36
C PRO A 49 1.38 -26.63 -31.02
N GLY A 50 0.17 -26.43 -31.54
CA GLY A 50 -0.28 -25.14 -32.08
C GLY A 50 -0.40 -24.04 -31.02
N ARG A 51 -0.69 -22.79 -31.43
CA ARG A 51 -0.73 -21.65 -30.52
C ARG A 51 -1.71 -21.84 -29.34
N LYS A 52 -2.91 -22.31 -29.60
CA LYS A 52 -3.94 -22.56 -28.56
C LYS A 52 -3.51 -23.67 -27.61
N GLU A 53 -2.93 -24.75 -28.17
CA GLU A 53 -2.49 -25.88 -27.37
C GLU A 53 -1.28 -25.53 -26.50
N LYS A 54 -0.34 -24.73 -27.01
CA LYS A 54 0.77 -24.19 -26.23
C LYS A 54 0.30 -23.39 -25.01
N GLN A 55 -0.73 -22.59 -25.19
CA GLN A 55 -1.29 -21.80 -24.08
C GLN A 55 -1.94 -22.71 -23.05
N ARG A 56 -2.77 -23.67 -23.47
CA ARG A 56 -3.41 -24.65 -22.59
C ARG A 56 -2.39 -25.45 -21.78
N ILE A 57 -1.38 -26.01 -22.45
CA ILE A 57 -0.30 -26.76 -21.77
C ILE A 57 0.42 -25.88 -20.74
N ARG A 58 0.68 -24.61 -21.05
CA ARG A 58 1.32 -23.68 -20.12
C ARG A 58 0.44 -23.39 -18.90
N GLU A 59 -0.85 -23.23 -19.09
CA GLU A 59 -1.84 -23.02 -18.00
C GLU A 59 -1.94 -24.27 -17.12
N ASP A 60 -2.00 -25.48 -17.71
CA ASP A 60 -2.04 -26.73 -16.97
C ASP A 60 -0.74 -26.98 -16.17
N VAL A 61 0.41 -26.64 -16.74
CA VAL A 61 1.69 -26.71 -16.03
C VAL A 61 1.73 -25.70 -14.88
N LEU A 62 1.25 -24.47 -15.11
CA LEU A 62 1.20 -23.46 -14.07
C LEU A 62 0.33 -23.92 -12.89
N LEU A 63 -0.87 -24.43 -13.15
CA LEU A 63 -1.78 -24.92 -12.11
C LEU A 63 -1.14 -26.06 -11.31
N ARG A 64 -0.55 -27.07 -11.99
CA ARG A 64 0.16 -28.17 -11.33
C ARG A 64 1.33 -27.70 -10.46
N LEU A 65 2.07 -26.71 -10.91
CA LEU A 65 3.18 -26.13 -10.13
C LEU A 65 2.66 -25.28 -8.96
N MET A 66 1.55 -24.55 -9.12
CA MET A 66 0.93 -23.80 -8.03
C MET A 66 0.47 -24.71 -6.88
N ASP A 67 -0.10 -25.87 -7.19
CA ASP A 67 -0.54 -26.83 -6.19
C ASP A 67 0.63 -27.39 -5.36
N ARG A 68 1.80 -27.53 -5.97
CA ARG A 68 3.03 -28.01 -5.33
C ARG A 68 3.87 -26.91 -4.68
N THR A 69 3.55 -25.64 -4.94
CA THR A 69 4.29 -24.52 -4.41
C THR A 69 3.72 -24.10 -3.06
N LEU A 70 4.58 -24.05 -2.04
CA LEU A 70 4.17 -23.56 -0.73
C LEU A 70 3.83 -22.06 -0.80
N PRO A 71 2.76 -21.64 -0.12
CA PRO A 71 2.43 -20.22 -0.05
C PRO A 71 3.52 -19.45 0.69
N LYS A 72 3.90 -18.29 0.17
CA LYS A 72 4.75 -17.33 0.85
C LYS A 72 3.88 -16.38 1.64
N PRO A 73 3.90 -16.42 2.98
CA PRO A 73 3.14 -15.50 3.80
C PRO A 73 3.79 -14.13 3.81
N SER A 74 2.96 -13.11 3.78
CA SER A 74 3.30 -11.73 4.11
C SER A 74 2.25 -11.20 5.07
N ALA A 75 2.63 -10.35 6.01
CA ALA A 75 1.70 -9.80 6.99
C ALA A 75 2.01 -8.34 7.26
N CYS A 76 0.98 -7.58 7.59
CA CYS A 76 1.11 -6.24 8.16
C CYS A 76 0.26 -6.12 9.42
N GLN A 77 0.70 -5.25 10.31
CA GLN A 77 -0.08 -4.89 11.48
C GLN A 77 -1.10 -3.83 11.12
N ILE A 78 -2.30 -3.95 11.66
CA ILE A 78 -3.35 -2.95 11.54
C ILE A 78 -3.77 -2.55 12.94
N VAL A 79 -3.80 -1.25 13.21
CA VAL A 79 -4.29 -0.67 14.45
C VAL A 79 -5.47 0.24 14.11
N TRP A 80 -6.62 -0.08 14.64
CA TRP A 80 -7.86 0.66 14.41
C TRP A 80 -8.31 1.34 15.69
N ASN A 81 -8.41 2.68 15.66
CA ASN A 81 -9.08 3.45 16.71
C ASN A 81 -10.57 3.52 16.36
N THR A 82 -11.39 2.82 17.12
CA THR A 82 -12.83 2.68 16.86
C THR A 82 -13.62 3.93 17.21
N GLN A 83 -13.15 4.74 18.18
CA GLN A 83 -13.82 5.97 18.59
C GLN A 83 -13.53 7.12 17.60
N ARG A 84 -12.27 7.29 17.24
CA ARG A 84 -11.84 8.36 16.32
C ARG A 84 -11.96 7.99 14.85
N GLN A 85 -12.34 6.76 14.55
CA GLN A 85 -12.55 6.23 13.19
C GLN A 85 -11.35 6.44 12.27
N TRP A 86 -10.16 6.09 12.74
CA TRP A 86 -8.96 6.02 11.90
C TRP A 86 -8.27 4.68 12.06
N MET A 87 -7.56 4.28 11.03
CA MET A 87 -6.83 3.02 10.96
C MET A 87 -5.41 3.27 10.46
N LEU A 88 -4.44 2.66 11.14
CA LEU A 88 -3.04 2.67 10.75
C LEU A 88 -2.68 1.30 10.19
N MET A 89 -2.15 1.26 8.97
CA MET A 89 -1.66 0.05 8.33
C MET A 89 -0.14 0.09 8.28
N GLY A 90 0.53 -0.87 8.93
CA GLY A 90 1.99 -0.97 9.05
C GLY A 90 2.65 -1.52 7.77
N THR A 91 2.32 -0.95 6.62
CA THR A 91 2.89 -1.36 5.33
C THR A 91 2.90 -0.21 4.32
N THR A 92 3.89 -0.20 3.45
CA THR A 92 3.97 0.68 2.27
C THR A 92 3.79 -0.10 0.97
N SER A 93 3.55 -1.40 1.04
CA SER A 93 3.32 -2.25 -0.13
C SER A 93 1.94 -2.01 -0.72
N LYS A 94 1.86 -1.44 -1.93
CA LYS A 94 0.59 -1.22 -2.66
C LYS A 94 -0.28 -2.48 -2.65
N ARG A 95 0.32 -3.60 -3.00
CA ARG A 95 -0.39 -4.89 -3.05
C ARG A 95 -1.00 -5.31 -1.71
N MET A 96 -0.26 -5.11 -0.60
CA MET A 96 -0.76 -5.42 0.74
C MET A 96 -1.90 -4.47 1.12
N LEU A 97 -1.77 -3.19 0.77
CA LEU A 97 -2.82 -2.18 0.96
C LEU A 97 -4.07 -2.54 0.17
N ASP A 98 -3.96 -2.83 -1.13
CA ASP A 98 -5.09 -3.17 -2.00
C ASP A 98 -5.82 -4.42 -1.47
N ALA A 99 -5.09 -5.49 -1.14
CA ALA A 99 -5.68 -6.72 -0.63
C ALA A 99 -6.34 -6.54 0.75
N SER A 100 -5.72 -5.74 1.64
CA SER A 100 -6.33 -5.45 2.95
C SER A 100 -7.59 -4.59 2.80
N TRP A 101 -7.58 -3.64 1.88
CA TRP A 101 -8.71 -2.78 1.56
C TRP A 101 -9.90 -3.57 1.04
N GLU A 102 -9.69 -4.37 -0.01
CA GLU A 102 -10.69 -5.28 -0.56
C GLU A 102 -11.30 -6.19 0.51
N HIS A 103 -10.46 -6.70 1.42
CA HIS A 103 -10.92 -7.55 2.51
C HIS A 103 -11.75 -6.80 3.55
N LEU A 104 -11.36 -5.57 3.92
CA LEU A 104 -12.12 -4.72 4.83
C LEU A 104 -13.48 -4.35 4.25
N GLU A 105 -13.55 -4.03 2.95
CA GLU A 105 -14.82 -3.72 2.28
C GLU A 105 -15.73 -4.94 2.14
N SER A 106 -15.19 -6.03 1.63
CA SER A 106 -16.01 -7.22 1.30
C SER A 106 -16.50 -7.99 2.52
N HIS A 107 -15.71 -8.06 3.60
CA HIS A 107 -16.01 -8.90 4.76
C HIS A 107 -16.46 -8.11 5.99
N LEU A 108 -15.95 -6.91 6.18
CA LEU A 108 -16.28 -6.08 7.33
C LEU A 108 -17.20 -4.91 6.97
N GLN A 109 -17.53 -4.71 5.69
CA GLN A 109 -18.35 -3.60 5.19
C GLN A 109 -17.81 -2.22 5.62
N LEU A 110 -16.48 -2.15 5.80
CA LEU A 110 -15.78 -0.91 6.10
C LEU A 110 -15.31 -0.29 4.78
N HIS A 111 -15.53 1.02 4.63
CA HIS A 111 -15.06 1.79 3.47
C HIS A 111 -13.95 2.74 3.90
N PRO A 112 -12.69 2.24 4.05
CA PRO A 112 -11.60 3.10 4.49
C PRO A 112 -11.29 4.14 3.41
N VAL A 113 -11.03 5.36 3.82
CA VAL A 113 -10.60 6.46 2.95
C VAL A 113 -9.16 6.79 3.30
N PRO A 114 -8.25 6.82 2.31
CA PRO A 114 -6.86 7.17 2.56
C PRO A 114 -6.75 8.54 3.23
N LEU A 115 -5.97 8.63 4.29
CA LEU A 115 -5.76 9.86 5.00
C LEU A 115 -4.51 10.57 4.47
N PHE A 116 -4.71 11.49 3.54
CA PHE A 116 -3.64 12.34 3.00
C PHE A 116 -3.39 13.56 3.88
N HIS A 117 -2.30 14.26 3.61
CA HIS A 117 -1.92 15.48 4.32
C HIS A 117 -3.03 16.53 4.34
N VAL A 118 -3.80 16.64 3.27
CA VAL A 118 -4.92 17.57 3.16
C VAL A 118 -6.06 17.22 4.11
N GLN A 119 -6.49 15.95 4.12
CA GLN A 119 -7.55 15.50 5.04
C GLN A 119 -7.08 15.62 6.49
N TRP A 120 -5.79 15.36 6.74
CA TRP A 120 -5.19 15.56 8.05
C TRP A 120 -5.19 17.03 8.45
N ALA A 121 -4.77 17.92 7.56
CA ALA A 121 -4.83 19.38 7.76
C ALA A 121 -6.26 19.86 8.01
N LEU A 122 -7.23 19.41 7.22
CA LEU A 122 -8.65 19.75 7.41
C LEU A 122 -9.19 19.29 8.77
N ARG A 123 -8.70 18.17 9.27
CA ARG A 123 -9.12 17.61 10.56
C ARG A 123 -8.50 18.36 11.76
N LEU A 124 -7.24 18.77 11.64
CA LEU A 124 -6.50 19.46 12.70
C LEU A 124 -6.81 20.95 12.76
N LEU A 125 -6.85 21.62 11.61
CA LEU A 125 -6.91 23.08 11.54
C LEU A 125 -8.33 23.60 11.52
N SER A 126 -9.34 22.76 11.27
CA SER A 126 -10.74 23.18 11.12
C SER A 126 -10.88 24.45 10.28
N PRO A 127 -10.24 24.54 9.09
CA PRO A 127 -10.09 25.76 8.31
C PRO A 127 -11.45 26.32 7.89
N GLY A 128 -11.49 27.64 7.69
CA GLY A 128 -12.66 28.34 7.16
C GLY A 128 -13.04 27.90 5.75
N GLY A 129 -14.23 28.28 5.30
CA GLY A 129 -14.76 27.77 4.03
C GLY A 129 -13.86 28.06 2.81
N ARG A 130 -13.18 29.21 2.75
CA ARG A 130 -12.27 29.56 1.65
C ARG A 130 -10.98 28.73 1.66
N GLU A 131 -10.40 28.53 2.81
CA GLU A 131 -9.19 27.72 2.99
C GLU A 131 -9.48 26.24 2.73
N ARG A 132 -10.66 25.77 3.17
CA ARG A 132 -11.14 24.40 2.89
C ARG A 132 -11.33 24.15 1.40
N ALA A 133 -11.94 25.12 0.68
CA ALA A 133 -12.10 25.01 -0.77
C ALA A 133 -10.75 25.01 -1.50
N ALA A 134 -9.79 25.84 -1.07
CA ALA A 134 -8.44 25.85 -1.61
C ALA A 134 -7.71 24.52 -1.38
N LEU A 135 -7.78 23.95 -0.18
CA LEU A 135 -7.19 22.64 0.12
C LEU A 135 -7.87 21.51 -0.67
N ALA A 136 -9.19 21.55 -0.82
CA ALA A 136 -9.94 20.56 -1.58
C ALA A 136 -9.64 20.61 -3.08
N SER A 137 -9.31 21.80 -3.63
CA SER A 137 -8.92 21.93 -5.04
C SER A 137 -7.56 21.32 -5.36
N LEU A 138 -6.71 21.07 -4.36
CA LEU A 138 -5.38 20.50 -4.53
C LEU A 138 -5.38 18.96 -4.53
N VAL A 139 -6.50 18.33 -4.14
CA VAL A 139 -6.63 16.87 -4.08
C VAL A 139 -7.91 16.44 -4.78
N SER A 140 -7.77 15.54 -5.73
CA SER A 140 -8.93 14.79 -6.24
C SER A 140 -9.27 13.67 -5.25
N PRO A 141 -10.44 13.70 -4.58
CA PRO A 141 -10.79 12.73 -3.54
C PRO A 141 -11.11 11.33 -4.08
N GLU A 142 -11.23 11.17 -5.40
CA GLU A 142 -11.84 9.99 -6.02
C GLU A 142 -10.85 8.91 -6.43
N SER A 143 -9.55 9.12 -6.27
CA SER A 143 -8.56 8.18 -6.79
C SER A 143 -7.63 7.67 -5.70
N HIS A 144 -7.86 6.42 -5.29
CA HIS A 144 -6.91 5.59 -4.56
C HIS A 144 -5.54 5.57 -5.27
N ASP A 145 -5.53 5.62 -6.59
CA ASP A 145 -4.34 5.67 -7.43
C ASP A 145 -3.61 7.02 -7.35
N ALA A 146 -4.28 8.13 -7.05
CA ALA A 146 -3.64 9.43 -6.88
C ALA A 146 -2.58 9.46 -5.77
N PHE A 147 -2.74 8.62 -4.75
CA PHE A 147 -1.74 8.44 -3.69
C PHE A 147 -0.43 7.86 -4.24
N PHE A 148 -0.53 6.85 -5.09
CA PHE A 148 0.63 6.18 -5.68
C PHE A 148 1.19 6.92 -6.91
N GLU A 149 0.40 7.80 -7.51
CA GLU A 149 0.82 8.65 -8.63
C GLU A 149 1.53 9.94 -8.19
N GLY A 150 1.64 10.19 -6.87
CA GLY A 150 2.30 11.38 -6.33
C GLY A 150 1.55 12.69 -6.57
N ARG A 151 0.28 12.65 -6.97
CA ARG A 151 -0.56 13.83 -7.22
C ARG A 151 -1.24 14.33 -5.96
N PHE A 152 -0.49 14.64 -4.94
CA PHE A 152 -1.03 15.18 -3.71
C PHE A 152 -0.19 16.36 -3.21
N LEU A 153 -0.74 17.13 -2.28
CA LEU A 153 -0.18 18.37 -1.70
C LEU A 153 1.29 18.27 -1.24
N GLY A 154 1.84 17.05 -1.12
CA GLY A 154 3.21 16.86 -0.66
C GLY A 154 4.25 17.59 -1.50
N HIS A 155 4.08 17.70 -2.81
CA HIS A 155 5.06 18.34 -3.70
C HIS A 155 5.12 19.85 -3.47
N GLU A 156 3.98 20.55 -3.47
CA GLU A 156 3.90 21.99 -3.25
C GLU A 156 4.35 22.35 -1.84
N PHE A 157 3.94 21.57 -0.85
CA PHE A 157 4.36 21.78 0.53
C PHE A 157 5.86 21.54 0.73
N LEU A 158 6.43 20.52 0.11
CA LEU A 158 7.86 20.26 0.14
C LEU A 158 8.66 21.33 -0.59
N THR A 159 8.15 21.86 -1.71
CA THR A 159 8.75 22.98 -2.44
C THR A 159 8.73 24.26 -1.61
N TRP A 160 7.61 24.52 -0.92
CA TRP A 160 7.49 25.63 0.00
C TRP A 160 8.45 25.49 1.20
N LEU A 161 8.54 24.30 1.80
CA LEU A 161 9.47 24.02 2.89
C LEU A 161 10.93 24.20 2.47
N TRP A 162 11.27 23.76 1.25
CA TRP A 162 12.59 24.00 0.68
C TRP A 162 12.90 25.49 0.56
N PHE A 163 12.03 26.25 -0.07
CA PHE A 163 12.18 27.69 -0.20
C PHE A 163 12.26 28.40 1.16
N PHE A 164 11.44 27.96 2.11
CA PHE A 164 11.43 28.50 3.47
C PHE A 164 12.72 28.18 4.22
N SER A 165 13.25 26.96 4.10
CA SER A 165 14.51 26.55 4.74
C SER A 165 15.70 27.37 4.28
N GLU A 166 15.73 27.73 3.00
CA GLU A 166 16.79 28.58 2.42
C GLU A 166 16.74 30.03 2.97
N ARG A 167 15.54 30.54 3.26
CA ARG A 167 15.35 31.91 3.72
C ARG A 167 15.32 32.12 5.22
N ALA A 168 14.84 31.14 5.98
CA ALA A 168 14.59 31.24 7.42
C ALA A 168 15.57 30.39 8.26
N GLU A 169 16.77 30.10 7.74
CA GLU A 169 17.76 29.24 8.40
C GLU A 169 17.21 27.90 8.85
N GLY A 170 16.16 27.40 8.18
CA GLY A 170 15.54 26.11 8.45
C GLY A 170 14.71 26.04 9.73
N LYS A 171 14.47 27.14 10.43
CA LYS A 171 13.74 27.14 11.71
C LYS A 171 12.27 27.47 11.54
N ILE A 172 11.40 26.61 12.05
CA ILE A 172 9.95 26.80 12.07
C ILE A 172 9.49 26.84 13.53
N ARG A 173 8.78 27.89 13.93
CA ARG A 173 8.17 27.97 15.26
C ARG A 173 6.82 27.26 15.23
N LEU A 174 6.63 26.29 16.11
CA LEU A 174 5.39 25.57 16.30
C LEU A 174 4.42 26.37 17.18
N GLU A 175 3.12 26.04 17.12
CA GLU A 175 2.08 26.72 17.92
C GLU A 175 2.31 26.59 19.44
N ASP A 176 2.93 25.52 19.89
CA ASP A 176 3.29 25.28 21.28
C ASP A 176 4.57 26.03 21.75
N GLY A 177 5.14 26.88 20.87
CA GLY A 177 6.31 27.68 21.14
C GLY A 177 7.64 26.98 20.94
N ARG A 178 7.65 25.68 20.62
CA ARG A 178 8.87 24.94 20.26
C ARG A 178 9.37 25.33 18.88
N GLU A 179 10.65 25.21 18.67
CA GLU A 179 11.26 25.37 17.33
C GLU A 179 11.54 24.01 16.72
N ALA A 180 11.15 23.82 15.46
CA ALA A 180 11.50 22.67 14.66
C ALA A 180 12.54 23.09 13.63
N GLU A 181 13.56 22.28 13.42
CA GLU A 181 14.59 22.52 12.43
C GLU A 181 14.34 21.65 11.20
N VAL A 182 14.38 22.27 10.00
CA VAL A 182 14.14 21.60 8.71
C VAL A 182 15.45 21.52 7.95
N HIS A 183 15.95 20.32 7.78
CA HIS A 183 17.13 20.05 6.96
C HIS A 183 16.72 19.35 5.66
N LEU A 184 17.18 19.91 4.54
CA LEU A 184 17.06 19.30 3.23
C LEU A 184 18.40 18.63 2.88
N ALA A 185 18.34 17.30 2.84
CA ALA A 185 19.39 16.47 2.23
C ALA A 185 18.77 15.77 1.01
N ASP A 186 19.24 14.59 0.63
CA ASP A 186 18.51 13.75 -0.34
C ASP A 186 17.12 13.32 0.16
N ARG A 187 16.84 13.55 1.44
CA ARG A 187 15.54 13.40 2.12
C ARG A 187 15.30 14.61 3.00
N MET A 188 14.04 15.05 3.06
CA MET A 188 13.61 16.01 4.05
C MET A 188 13.45 15.30 5.39
N SER A 189 14.20 15.73 6.40
CA SER A 189 14.07 15.25 7.78
C SER A 189 13.56 16.39 8.65
N LEU A 190 12.52 16.12 9.44
CA LEU A 190 12.03 17.00 10.51
C LEU A 190 12.46 16.40 11.82
N SER A 191 13.30 17.10 12.57
CA SER A 191 13.68 16.72 13.93
C SER A 191 13.24 17.80 14.92
N LEU A 192 12.74 17.35 16.08
CA LEU A 192 12.55 18.22 17.23
C LEU A 192 13.85 18.16 18.04
N PRO A 193 14.38 19.29 18.52
CA PRO A 193 15.47 19.27 19.50
C PRO A 193 14.97 18.59 20.78
N ASP A 194 15.85 17.82 21.41
CA ASP A 194 15.61 17.10 22.68
C ASP A 194 15.28 18.05 23.84
#